data_bf53b8aafe7952edad112d9e96df8548
#
_entry.id   bf53b8aafe7952edad112d9e96df8548
#
_cell.length_a   1.000
_cell.length_b   1.000
_cell.length_c   1.000
_cell.angle_alpha   90.00
_cell.angle_beta   90.00
_cell.angle_gamma   90.00
#
_symmetry.space_group_name_H-M   'P 1'
#
loop_
_entity.id
_entity.type
_entity.pdbx_description
1 polymer ?
#
loop_
_entity_poly.entity_id
_entity_poly.type
_entity_poly.pdbx_seq_one_letter_code
_entity_poly.pdbx_strand_id
1 'polypeptide(L)'
;LLVLMDTDGNVIRGTCKPSSEMKMHLRVYKENPAIKAVVHAHPPAATSYAIAGLPLNRAILTESVMGIGEIPLAPYAMPGTEEVPDSVAPFVKTHNGCLLANHGALAWAGDAMTAWMRMESIEYYALVSMYTHGLIGQVQELTCDQVDRLIERRTRDGITTGGRPQCRDCGQEGTEACTSCGKNANGDA
;
A
#
# COMPACT_ATOMS: atom_id res chain seq x y z
N LEU A 1 -8.05 -21.97 -12.65
CA LEU A 1 -8.14 -23.11 -11.74
C LEU A 1 -8.17 -22.59 -10.31
N LEU A 2 -9.17 -23.00 -9.50
CA LEU A 2 -9.37 -22.53 -8.14
C LEU A 2 -9.12 -23.65 -7.16
N VAL A 3 -8.61 -23.28 -5.98
CA VAL A 3 -8.43 -24.17 -4.84
C VAL A 3 -9.13 -23.54 -3.64
N LEU A 4 -9.98 -24.31 -2.95
CA LEU A 4 -10.56 -23.91 -1.67
C LEU A 4 -9.66 -24.40 -0.55
N MET A 5 -9.30 -23.47 0.34
CA MET A 5 -8.41 -23.74 1.46
C MET A 5 -9.01 -23.18 2.75
N ASP A 6 -8.61 -23.75 3.88
CA ASP A 6 -8.83 -23.12 5.19
C ASP A 6 -7.75 -22.05 5.47
N THR A 7 -7.94 -21.34 6.59
CA THR A 7 -7.00 -20.29 7.01
C THR A 7 -5.67 -20.84 7.54
N ASP A 8 -5.55 -22.15 7.72
CA ASP A 8 -4.31 -22.82 8.12
C ASP A 8 -3.51 -23.36 6.93
N GLY A 9 -4.05 -23.17 5.72
CA GLY A 9 -3.39 -23.54 4.47
C GLY A 9 -3.69 -24.97 4.00
N ASN A 10 -4.66 -25.66 4.61
CA ASN A 10 -5.07 -26.98 4.17
C ASN A 10 -6.03 -26.89 2.98
N VAL A 11 -5.82 -27.70 1.95
CA VAL A 11 -6.72 -27.77 0.80
C VAL A 11 -7.98 -28.54 1.18
N ILE A 12 -9.13 -27.88 1.13
CA ILE A 12 -10.45 -28.48 1.37
C ILE A 12 -11.02 -29.05 0.09
N ARG A 13 -10.82 -28.33 -1.04
CA ARG A 13 -11.38 -28.70 -2.34
C ARG A 13 -10.51 -28.19 -3.48
N GLY A 14 -10.38 -28.97 -4.54
CA GLY A 14 -9.56 -28.65 -5.72
C GLY A 14 -8.43 -29.67 -5.89
N THR A 15 -7.88 -29.75 -7.10
CA THR A 15 -6.82 -30.69 -7.47
C THR A 15 -5.50 -29.99 -7.80
N CYS A 16 -5.50 -28.68 -7.85
CA CYS A 16 -4.31 -27.89 -8.16
C CYS A 16 -3.45 -27.70 -6.91
N LYS A 17 -2.15 -27.66 -7.12
CA LYS A 17 -1.21 -27.23 -6.06
C LYS A 17 -1.43 -25.73 -5.78
N PRO A 18 -1.61 -25.34 -4.51
CA PRO A 18 -1.65 -23.93 -4.13
C PRO A 18 -0.38 -23.19 -4.53
N SER A 19 -0.52 -21.90 -4.82
CA SER A 19 0.63 -21.03 -5.04
C SER A 19 1.47 -20.88 -3.76
N SER A 20 2.77 -20.71 -3.88
CA SER A 20 3.64 -20.34 -2.75
C SER A 20 3.25 -19.00 -2.11
N GLU A 21 2.62 -18.12 -2.89
CA GLU A 21 2.15 -16.82 -2.43
C GLU A 21 0.93 -16.89 -1.50
N MET A 22 0.28 -18.05 -1.38
CA MET A 22 -0.87 -18.23 -0.48
C MET A 22 -0.58 -17.85 0.97
N LYS A 23 0.65 -18.08 1.45
CA LYS A 23 1.05 -17.77 2.83
C LYS A 23 0.89 -16.29 3.15
N MET A 24 1.26 -15.42 2.22
CA MET A 24 1.10 -13.98 2.32
C MET A 24 -0.40 -13.60 2.40
N HIS A 25 -1.26 -14.20 1.57
CA HIS A 25 -2.71 -13.97 1.63
C HIS A 25 -3.29 -14.45 2.97
N LEU A 26 -2.94 -15.63 3.42
CA LEU A 26 -3.42 -16.19 4.70
C LEU A 26 -2.99 -15.31 5.88
N ARG A 27 -1.76 -14.77 5.86
CA ARG A 27 -1.28 -13.87 6.90
C ARG A 27 -2.15 -12.61 7.00
N VAL A 28 -2.50 -11.99 5.88
CA VAL A 28 -3.38 -10.81 5.86
C VAL A 28 -4.73 -11.11 6.50
N TYR A 29 -5.36 -12.24 6.18
CA TYR A 29 -6.63 -12.66 6.79
C TYR A 29 -6.51 -12.91 8.30
N LYS A 30 -5.38 -13.48 8.75
CA LYS A 30 -5.12 -13.73 10.18
C LYS A 30 -4.88 -12.44 10.96
N GLU A 31 -4.18 -11.46 10.37
CA GLU A 31 -3.87 -10.18 11.03
C GLU A 31 -5.10 -9.29 11.20
N ASN A 32 -6.05 -9.34 10.25
CA ASN A 32 -7.24 -8.51 10.30
C ASN A 32 -8.48 -9.27 9.76
N PRO A 33 -9.34 -9.78 10.65
CA PRO A 33 -10.55 -10.52 10.28
C PRO A 33 -11.59 -9.74 9.47
N ALA A 34 -11.49 -8.38 9.43
CA ALA A 34 -12.36 -7.55 8.60
C ALA A 34 -12.00 -7.64 7.11
N ILE A 35 -10.79 -8.09 6.78
CA ILE A 35 -10.35 -8.29 5.39
C ILE A 35 -10.95 -9.59 4.86
N LYS A 36 -11.60 -9.51 3.69
CA LYS A 36 -12.24 -10.66 3.02
C LYS A 36 -11.66 -10.93 1.64
N ALA A 37 -10.79 -10.05 1.15
CA ALA A 37 -10.12 -10.25 -0.13
C ALA A 37 -8.71 -9.67 -0.09
N VAL A 38 -7.79 -10.37 -0.76
CA VAL A 38 -6.39 -9.97 -0.96
C VAL A 38 -6.04 -10.19 -2.42
N VAL A 39 -5.46 -9.18 -3.05
CA VAL A 39 -4.98 -9.21 -4.43
C VAL A 39 -3.48 -9.02 -4.45
N HIS A 40 -2.77 -9.91 -5.10
CA HIS A 40 -1.34 -9.80 -5.38
C HIS A 40 -1.11 -9.76 -6.89
N ALA A 41 -0.27 -8.84 -7.33
CA ALA A 41 0.13 -8.70 -8.73
C ALA A 41 1.51 -8.06 -8.85
N HIS A 42 2.07 -8.11 -10.08
CA HIS A 42 3.32 -7.45 -10.45
C HIS A 42 3.04 -6.34 -11.48
N PRO A 43 2.25 -5.30 -11.14
CA PRO A 43 1.94 -4.25 -12.09
C PRO A 43 3.21 -3.43 -12.37
N PRO A 44 3.48 -3.06 -13.64
CA PRO A 44 4.81 -2.58 -14.06
C PRO A 44 5.31 -1.35 -13.32
N ALA A 45 4.47 -0.32 -13.15
CA ALA A 45 4.90 0.91 -12.50
C ALA A 45 5.11 0.73 -10.99
N ALA A 46 4.16 0.10 -10.29
CA ALA A 46 4.28 -0.18 -8.87
C ALA A 46 5.47 -1.13 -8.58
N THR A 47 5.69 -2.14 -9.43
CA THR A 47 6.86 -3.03 -9.33
C THR A 47 8.17 -2.26 -9.54
N SER A 48 8.19 -1.26 -10.44
CA SER A 48 9.37 -0.41 -10.62
C SER A 48 9.70 0.39 -9.36
N TYR A 49 8.70 0.94 -8.67
CA TYR A 49 8.89 1.56 -7.34
C TYR A 49 9.42 0.57 -6.31
N ALA A 50 8.86 -0.64 -6.27
CA ALA A 50 9.31 -1.70 -5.37
C ALA A 50 10.80 -2.09 -5.61
N ILE A 51 11.23 -2.15 -6.89
CA ILE A 51 12.63 -2.41 -7.28
C ILE A 51 13.53 -1.23 -6.94
N ALA A 52 13.04 0.01 -7.11
CA ALA A 52 13.79 1.22 -6.77
C ALA A 52 13.93 1.44 -5.26
N GLY A 53 13.28 0.63 -4.41
CA GLY A 53 13.29 0.79 -2.97
C GLY A 53 12.45 1.99 -2.48
N LEU A 54 11.49 2.45 -3.26
CA LEU A 54 10.69 3.65 -2.99
C LEU A 54 9.24 3.29 -2.63
N PRO A 55 8.70 3.79 -1.50
CA PRO A 55 7.28 3.69 -1.21
C PRO A 55 6.47 4.68 -2.07
N LEU A 56 5.16 4.47 -2.15
CA LEU A 56 4.21 5.43 -2.72
C LEU A 56 3.54 6.20 -1.57
N ASN A 57 4.23 7.18 -1.02
CA ASN A 57 3.84 7.87 0.20
C ASN A 57 3.72 9.40 0.06
N ARG A 58 3.83 9.95 -1.16
CA ARG A 58 3.72 11.39 -1.42
C ARG A 58 2.28 11.78 -1.78
N ALA A 59 1.79 12.89 -1.26
CA ALA A 59 0.44 13.37 -1.55
C ALA A 59 0.40 14.14 -2.89
N ILE A 60 0.45 13.41 -4.00
CA ILE A 60 0.46 13.99 -5.36
C ILE A 60 -0.86 13.85 -6.10
N LEU A 61 -1.75 12.99 -5.64
CA LEU A 61 -3.00 12.65 -6.31
C LEU A 61 -4.14 12.59 -5.29
N THR A 62 -5.17 13.40 -5.49
CA THR A 62 -6.34 13.50 -4.60
C THR A 62 -7.01 12.15 -4.34
N GLU A 63 -7.23 11.39 -5.41
CA GLU A 63 -7.87 10.07 -5.36
C GLU A 63 -7.05 9.07 -4.57
N SER A 64 -5.70 9.13 -4.66
CA SER A 64 -4.84 8.25 -3.87
C SER A 64 -4.94 8.58 -2.39
N VAL A 65 -4.92 9.86 -2.00
CA VAL A 65 -5.08 10.26 -0.59
C VAL A 65 -6.44 9.79 -0.03
N MET A 66 -7.51 9.91 -0.82
CA MET A 66 -8.86 9.54 -0.40
C MET A 66 -9.11 8.03 -0.43
N GLY A 67 -8.65 7.32 -1.45
CA GLY A 67 -9.02 5.92 -1.69
C GLY A 67 -8.10 4.89 -1.03
N ILE A 68 -6.80 5.06 -1.21
CA ILE A 68 -5.81 4.07 -0.76
C ILE A 68 -4.89 4.58 0.36
N GLY A 69 -4.65 5.89 0.43
CA GLY A 69 -3.68 6.50 1.33
C GLY A 69 -2.24 6.30 0.85
N GLU A 70 -1.31 6.22 1.78
CA GLU A 70 0.08 5.83 1.48
C GLU A 70 0.21 4.32 1.30
N ILE A 71 1.15 3.92 0.44
CA ILE A 71 1.49 2.53 0.18
C ILE A 71 2.95 2.33 0.59
N PRO A 72 3.19 1.72 1.77
CA PRO A 72 4.53 1.47 2.28
C PRO A 72 5.25 0.41 1.44
N LEU A 73 6.57 0.36 1.58
CA LEU A 73 7.42 -0.67 1.01
C LEU A 73 7.76 -1.70 2.10
N ALA A 74 7.26 -2.92 1.96
CA ALA A 74 7.70 -4.05 2.77
C ALA A 74 9.14 -4.44 2.38
N PRO A 75 10.02 -4.75 3.36
CA PRO A 75 11.39 -5.13 3.08
C PRO A 75 11.46 -6.39 2.21
N TYR A 76 12.61 -6.56 1.53
CA TYR A 76 12.86 -7.78 0.77
C TYR A 76 12.72 -9.03 1.67
N ALA A 77 12.05 -10.04 1.12
CA ALA A 77 11.85 -11.32 1.76
C ALA A 77 11.92 -12.44 0.71
N MET A 78 12.46 -13.60 1.09
CA MET A 78 12.62 -14.73 0.18
C MET A 78 11.26 -15.33 -0.19
N PRO A 79 10.88 -15.34 -1.47
CA PRO A 79 9.61 -15.90 -1.93
C PRO A 79 9.43 -17.38 -1.51
N GLY A 80 8.21 -17.74 -1.14
CA GLY A 80 7.85 -19.09 -0.70
C GLY A 80 8.19 -19.43 0.76
N THR A 81 8.88 -18.54 1.49
CA THR A 81 9.18 -18.70 2.92
C THR A 81 8.17 -17.97 3.81
N GLU A 82 8.35 -18.01 5.13
CA GLU A 82 7.55 -17.22 6.09
C GLU A 82 8.01 -15.76 6.18
N GLU A 83 9.14 -15.41 5.60
CA GLU A 83 9.65 -14.03 5.59
C GLU A 83 8.70 -13.07 4.90
N VAL A 84 8.06 -13.49 3.76
CA VAL A 84 7.12 -12.63 3.03
C VAL A 84 5.88 -12.30 3.86
N PRO A 85 5.15 -13.28 4.45
CA PRO A 85 4.09 -12.99 5.40
C PRO A 85 4.51 -12.06 6.54
N ASP A 86 5.69 -12.28 7.12
CA ASP A 86 6.19 -11.48 8.24
C ASP A 86 6.53 -10.04 7.83
N SER A 87 7.05 -9.84 6.63
CA SER A 87 7.35 -8.50 6.10
C SER A 87 6.09 -7.66 5.83
N VAL A 88 4.97 -8.30 5.53
CA VAL A 88 3.67 -7.65 5.24
C VAL A 88 2.87 -7.36 6.51
N ALA A 89 2.94 -8.21 7.50
CA ALA A 89 2.10 -8.16 8.71
C ALA A 89 2.02 -6.78 9.39
N PRO A 90 3.11 -5.99 9.53
CA PRO A 90 3.07 -4.69 10.20
C PRO A 90 2.10 -3.68 9.55
N PHE A 91 1.83 -3.82 8.27
CA PHE A 91 1.03 -2.86 7.50
C PHE A 91 -0.47 -3.18 7.48
N VAL A 92 -0.86 -4.42 7.76
CA VAL A 92 -2.21 -4.93 7.49
C VAL A 92 -3.31 -4.18 8.24
N LYS A 93 -3.03 -3.70 9.46
CA LYS A 93 -4.05 -3.04 10.30
C LYS A 93 -4.23 -1.56 9.98
N THR A 94 -3.23 -0.92 9.38
CA THR A 94 -3.17 0.54 9.21
C THR A 94 -3.24 1.00 7.76
N HIS A 95 -2.85 0.15 6.80
CA HIS A 95 -2.79 0.48 5.38
C HIS A 95 -3.79 -0.35 4.55
N ASN A 96 -3.89 -0.01 3.28
CA ASN A 96 -4.80 -0.66 2.33
C ASN A 96 -4.07 -1.55 1.31
N GLY A 97 -2.75 -1.59 1.40
CA GLY A 97 -1.84 -2.35 0.56
C GLY A 97 -0.39 -2.03 0.91
N CYS A 98 0.54 -2.70 0.28
CA CYS A 98 1.97 -2.40 0.33
C CYS A 98 2.66 -2.80 -0.97
N LEU A 99 3.82 -2.22 -1.24
CA LEU A 99 4.78 -2.73 -2.20
C LEU A 99 5.64 -3.81 -1.51
N LEU A 100 6.09 -4.78 -2.30
CA LEU A 100 7.00 -5.83 -1.86
C LEU A 100 8.35 -5.60 -2.55
N ALA A 101 9.41 -5.29 -1.81
CA ALA A 101 10.72 -4.96 -2.36
C ALA A 101 11.19 -6.03 -3.36
N ASN A 102 11.58 -5.58 -4.57
CA ASN A 102 12.03 -6.43 -5.69
C ASN A 102 11.02 -7.50 -6.15
N HIS A 103 9.71 -7.33 -5.86
CA HIS A 103 8.73 -8.36 -6.16
C HIS A 103 7.48 -7.80 -6.85
N GLY A 104 6.69 -6.99 -6.18
CA GLY A 104 5.43 -6.50 -6.74
C GLY A 104 4.61 -5.71 -5.72
N ALA A 105 3.28 -5.88 -5.76
CA ALA A 105 2.35 -5.19 -4.87
C ALA A 105 1.29 -6.13 -4.28
N LEU A 106 0.79 -5.79 -3.11
CA LEU A 106 -0.29 -6.47 -2.41
C LEU A 106 -1.33 -5.45 -1.97
N ALA A 107 -2.61 -5.74 -2.22
CA ALA A 107 -3.74 -4.93 -1.78
C ALA A 107 -4.79 -5.81 -1.09
N TRP A 108 -5.53 -5.24 -0.13
CA TRP A 108 -6.56 -5.96 0.62
C TRP A 108 -7.76 -5.09 0.93
N ALA A 109 -8.93 -5.73 1.10
CA ALA A 109 -10.18 -5.04 1.43
C ALA A 109 -11.21 -6.00 2.05
N GLY A 110 -12.39 -5.44 2.40
CA GLY A 110 -13.54 -6.20 2.88
C GLY A 110 -14.26 -7.02 1.78
N ASP A 111 -13.94 -6.79 0.51
CA ASP A 111 -14.51 -7.52 -0.64
C ASP A 111 -13.52 -7.55 -1.82
N ALA A 112 -13.77 -8.45 -2.76
CA ALA A 112 -12.87 -8.70 -3.89
C ALA A 112 -12.79 -7.53 -4.87
N MET A 113 -13.90 -6.85 -5.13
CA MET A 113 -13.94 -5.72 -6.06
C MET A 113 -13.15 -4.54 -5.51
N THR A 114 -13.34 -4.20 -4.24
CA THR A 114 -12.59 -3.14 -3.57
C THR A 114 -11.10 -3.45 -3.51
N ALA A 115 -10.70 -4.70 -3.23
CA ALA A 115 -9.30 -5.11 -3.21
C ALA A 115 -8.65 -4.98 -4.60
N TRP A 116 -9.38 -5.37 -5.65
CA TRP A 116 -8.93 -5.21 -7.03
C TRP A 116 -8.80 -3.73 -7.43
N MET A 117 -9.80 -2.89 -7.12
CA MET A 117 -9.74 -1.45 -7.39
C MET A 117 -8.57 -0.78 -6.65
N ARG A 118 -8.25 -1.23 -5.43
CA ARG A 118 -7.05 -0.76 -4.71
C ARG A 118 -5.76 -1.13 -5.43
N MET A 119 -5.66 -2.32 -5.99
CA MET A 119 -4.50 -2.73 -6.79
C MET A 119 -4.36 -1.87 -8.06
N GLU A 120 -5.44 -1.59 -8.76
CA GLU A 120 -5.42 -0.65 -9.89
C GLU A 120 -5.00 0.76 -9.47
N SER A 121 -5.51 1.24 -8.33
CA SER A 121 -5.15 2.56 -7.80
C SER A 121 -3.67 2.64 -7.42
N ILE A 122 -3.07 1.57 -6.90
CA ILE A 122 -1.63 1.48 -6.61
C ILE A 122 -0.83 1.64 -7.90
N GLU A 123 -1.18 0.88 -8.94
CA GLU A 123 -0.51 0.98 -10.25
C GLU A 123 -0.69 2.36 -10.88
N TYR A 124 -1.90 2.89 -10.88
CA TYR A 124 -2.19 4.20 -11.43
C TYR A 124 -1.39 5.31 -10.71
N TYR A 125 -1.34 5.26 -9.39
CA TYR A 125 -0.57 6.21 -8.59
C TYR A 125 0.93 6.16 -8.95
N ALA A 126 1.51 4.95 -9.03
CA ALA A 126 2.89 4.76 -9.43
C ALA A 126 3.15 5.29 -10.84
N LEU A 127 2.28 4.97 -11.80
CA LEU A 127 2.39 5.38 -13.20
C LEU A 127 2.35 6.91 -13.35
N VAL A 128 1.37 7.57 -12.72
CA VAL A 128 1.25 9.03 -12.73
C VAL A 128 2.46 9.68 -12.08
N SER A 129 2.95 9.14 -10.98
CA SER A 129 4.16 9.64 -10.33
C SER A 129 5.39 9.56 -11.25
N MET A 130 5.59 8.43 -11.94
CA MET A 130 6.67 8.26 -12.91
C MET A 130 6.57 9.27 -14.07
N TYR A 131 5.38 9.43 -14.64
CA TYR A 131 5.16 10.38 -15.74
C TYR A 131 5.42 11.81 -15.29
N THR A 132 4.93 12.21 -14.11
CA THR A 132 5.10 13.56 -13.60
C THR A 132 6.58 13.89 -13.36
N HIS A 133 7.34 12.97 -12.77
CA HIS A 133 8.79 13.13 -12.63
C HIS A 133 9.50 13.23 -13.98
N GLY A 134 9.06 12.44 -14.96
CA GLY A 134 9.60 12.47 -16.32
C GLY A 134 9.31 13.78 -17.08
N LEU A 135 8.23 14.50 -16.75
CA LEU A 135 7.85 15.73 -17.42
C LEU A 135 8.77 16.92 -17.05
N ILE A 136 9.01 17.14 -15.76
CA ILE A 136 9.72 18.32 -15.27
C ILE A 136 10.73 18.02 -14.16
N GLY A 137 10.99 16.76 -13.86
CA GLY A 137 11.92 16.34 -12.81
C GLY A 137 11.44 16.57 -11.37
N GLN A 138 10.23 17.12 -11.17
CA GLN A 138 9.64 17.39 -9.86
C GLN A 138 8.13 17.19 -9.88
N VAL A 139 7.51 17.06 -8.71
CA VAL A 139 6.07 16.88 -8.54
C VAL A 139 5.50 18.05 -7.74
N GLN A 140 4.36 18.57 -8.15
CA GLN A 140 3.59 19.51 -7.34
C GLN A 140 2.75 18.70 -6.33
N GLU A 141 3.22 18.67 -5.10
CA GLU A 141 2.54 17.94 -4.03
C GLU A 141 1.48 18.81 -3.35
N LEU A 142 0.49 18.15 -2.76
CA LEU A 142 -0.53 18.80 -1.95
C LEU A 142 0.08 19.36 -0.66
N THR A 143 -0.46 20.50 -0.20
CA THR A 143 -0.10 21.09 1.10
C THR A 143 -0.63 20.25 2.26
N CYS A 144 -0.10 20.46 3.46
CA CYS A 144 -0.60 19.75 4.66
C CYS A 144 -2.10 20.00 4.88
N ASP A 145 -2.58 21.24 4.74
CA ASP A 145 -4.02 21.58 4.86
C ASP A 145 -4.88 20.83 3.84
N GLN A 146 -4.42 20.74 2.60
CA GLN A 146 -5.13 19.97 1.55
C GLN A 146 -5.19 18.49 1.88
N VAL A 147 -4.10 17.89 2.36
CA VAL A 147 -4.05 16.49 2.78
C VAL A 147 -4.98 16.23 3.97
N ASP A 148 -4.97 17.10 4.98
CA ASP A 148 -5.83 16.97 6.16
C ASP A 148 -7.32 17.01 5.78
N ARG A 149 -7.73 17.95 4.96
CA ARG A 149 -9.11 18.03 4.46
C ARG A 149 -9.54 16.80 3.65
N LEU A 150 -8.63 16.21 2.87
CA LEU A 150 -8.91 14.97 2.15
C LEU A 150 -9.04 13.77 3.10
N ILE A 151 -8.19 13.68 4.13
CA ILE A 151 -8.28 12.63 5.14
C ILE A 151 -9.57 12.76 5.97
N GLU A 152 -9.96 13.97 6.35
CA GLU A 152 -11.24 14.21 7.01
C GLU A 152 -12.42 13.74 6.13
N ARG A 153 -12.37 14.03 4.85
CA ARG A 153 -13.37 13.56 3.89
C ARG A 153 -13.39 12.05 3.79
N ARG A 154 -12.22 11.42 3.61
CA ARG A 154 -12.05 9.96 3.58
C ARG A 154 -12.66 9.30 4.82
N THR A 155 -12.38 9.86 5.99
CA THR A 155 -12.92 9.35 7.27
C THR A 155 -14.44 9.46 7.35
N ARG A 156 -15.01 10.58 6.88
CA ARG A 156 -16.48 10.75 6.79
C ARG A 156 -17.12 9.73 5.83
N ASP A 157 -16.42 9.37 4.77
CA ASP A 157 -16.87 8.36 3.80
C ASP A 157 -16.64 6.91 4.31
N GLY A 158 -16.21 6.74 5.59
CA GLY A 158 -16.07 5.45 6.27
C GLY A 158 -14.72 4.75 6.03
N ILE A 159 -13.76 5.37 5.36
CA ILE A 159 -12.42 4.80 5.13
C ILE A 159 -11.48 5.34 6.21
N THR A 160 -11.19 4.50 7.23
CA THR A 160 -10.36 4.87 8.39
C THR A 160 -8.92 4.35 8.31
N THR A 161 -8.60 3.56 7.28
CA THR A 161 -7.27 3.01 6.99
C THR A 161 -6.57 3.76 5.85
N GLY A 162 -5.30 3.45 5.59
CA GLY A 162 -4.55 4.01 4.47
C GLY A 162 -3.48 5.03 4.88
N GLY A 163 -3.18 5.15 6.17
CA GLY A 163 -2.13 6.05 6.66
C GLY A 163 -2.31 7.51 6.26
N ARG A 164 -1.26 8.30 6.41
CA ARG A 164 -1.21 9.70 6.00
C ARG A 164 -0.05 9.92 5.02
N PRO A 165 -0.30 10.14 3.73
CA PRO A 165 0.76 10.49 2.78
C PRO A 165 1.48 11.78 3.17
N GLN A 166 2.76 11.87 2.86
CA GLN A 166 3.57 13.04 3.11
C GLN A 166 3.10 14.18 2.20
N CYS A 167 2.87 15.35 2.80
CA CYS A 167 2.52 16.58 2.09
C CYS A 167 3.77 17.32 1.60
N ARG A 168 3.59 18.34 0.76
CA ARG A 168 4.66 19.18 0.21
C ARG A 168 5.61 19.73 1.28
N ASP A 169 5.07 20.07 2.43
CA ASP A 169 5.81 20.76 3.49
C ASP A 169 6.56 19.78 4.41
N CYS A 170 6.41 18.47 4.20
CA CYS A 170 7.14 17.44 4.95
C CYS A 170 8.59 17.34 4.43
N GLY A 171 9.58 17.56 5.31
CA GLY A 171 11.00 17.34 5.01
C GLY A 171 11.69 18.53 4.32
N GLN A 172 11.11 19.73 4.28
CA GLN A 172 11.83 20.95 3.90
C GLN A 172 12.68 21.45 5.09
N GLU A 173 13.98 21.58 4.88
CA GLU A 173 14.87 22.21 5.87
C GLU A 173 14.36 23.60 6.24
N GLY A 174 14.21 23.88 7.54
CA GLY A 174 13.81 25.20 8.06
C GLY A 174 12.30 25.42 8.20
N THR A 175 11.45 24.46 7.84
CA THR A 175 10.04 24.50 8.23
C THR A 175 9.88 23.92 9.63
N GLU A 176 9.08 24.60 10.49
CA GLU A 176 8.62 23.97 11.74
C GLU A 176 8.07 22.58 11.39
N ALA A 177 8.42 21.58 12.20
CA ALA A 177 7.95 20.20 11.99
C ALA A 177 6.47 20.22 11.68
N CYS A 178 6.06 19.62 10.56
CA CYS A 178 4.64 19.51 10.22
C CYS A 178 3.95 18.74 11.36
N THR A 179 3.32 19.47 12.26
CA THR A 179 2.65 18.93 13.44
C THR A 179 1.60 17.87 13.08
N SER A 180 1.04 17.98 11.89
CA SER A 180 0.06 17.02 11.35
C SER A 180 0.70 15.70 10.87
N CYS A 181 1.99 15.71 10.48
CA CYS A 181 2.67 14.49 9.99
C CYS A 181 3.44 13.75 11.09
N GLY A 182 3.61 14.34 12.28
CA GLY A 182 4.35 13.74 13.41
C GLY A 182 5.83 13.46 13.15
N LYS A 183 6.38 13.92 12.01
CA LYS A 183 7.78 13.70 11.62
C LYS A 183 8.57 15.00 11.77
N ASN A 184 9.67 14.94 12.51
CA ASN A 184 10.65 16.02 12.57
C ASN A 184 11.35 16.17 11.22
N ALA A 185 11.99 17.33 10.98
CA ALA A 185 12.73 17.62 9.74
C ALA A 185 13.78 16.57 9.34
N ASN A 186 14.13 15.66 10.25
CA ASN A 186 15.08 14.55 10.05
C ASN A 186 14.41 13.21 9.69
N GLY A 187 13.07 13.16 9.50
CA GLY A 187 12.39 11.92 9.09
C GLY A 187 12.19 10.88 10.20
N ASP A 188 12.62 11.17 11.42
CA ASP A 188 12.44 10.30 12.58
C ASP A 188 11.06 10.56 13.24
N ALA A 189 10.30 9.48 13.46
CA ALA A 189 9.01 9.49 14.14
C ALA A 189 9.17 9.39 15.65
#